data_130a09df3d7102aaa698311517e6b350
#
_entry.id   130a09df3d7102aaa698311517e6b350
#
_cell.length_a   1.000
_cell.length_b   1.000
_cell.length_c   1.000
_cell.angle_alpha   90.00
_cell.angle_beta   90.00
_cell.angle_gamma   90.00
#
_symmetry.space_group_name_H-M   'P 1'
#
loop_
_entity.id
_entity.type
_entity.pdbx_description
1 polymer ?
#
loop_
_entity_poly.entity_id
_entity_poly.type
_entity_poly.pdbx_seq_one_letter_code
_entity_poly.pdbx_strand_id
1 'polypeptide(L)'
;MWRERVRQIAGLGYSTLLVADFPLTQPAPAPMLATAATLTDLCVGTWVYASPLRPPWMTAWEAHSLSLLTDGRFEMGIGTGRGGIEDELRDKGLPIVAPGERLAHIRETVDRLRELDGPDRRTPVAMAVYGPKARALAAEIADTVTFPLGDKPRNQVERLTREFRTDNGPELALAVPVIGDTVAPHMAHPATDPAALRAADALTVLPDDPAAAIDEIQRRREEAGFSYIVVGADFAERFAPVVAALAGT
;
A
#
# COMPACT_ATOMS: atom_id res chain seq x y z
N MET A 1 -7.49 -7.36 -21.56
CA MET A 1 -6.32 -7.30 -20.64
C MET A 1 -6.67 -6.72 -19.26
N TRP A 2 -6.81 -5.36 -18.99
CA TRP A 2 -7.06 -4.87 -17.64
C TRP A 2 -8.34 -5.42 -16.99
N ARG A 3 -9.49 -5.32 -17.67
CA ARG A 3 -10.78 -5.79 -17.14
C ARG A 3 -10.82 -7.29 -16.83
N GLU A 4 -10.15 -8.09 -17.63
CA GLU A 4 -10.02 -9.55 -17.41
C GLU A 4 -9.16 -9.82 -16.17
N ARG A 5 -8.05 -9.11 -16.04
CA ARG A 5 -7.16 -9.24 -14.88
C ARG A 5 -7.87 -8.87 -13.58
N VAL A 6 -8.65 -7.80 -13.57
CA VAL A 6 -9.47 -7.40 -12.41
C VAL A 6 -10.46 -8.51 -12.02
N ARG A 7 -11.21 -9.05 -12.99
CA ARG A 7 -12.15 -10.16 -12.71
C ARG A 7 -11.44 -11.42 -12.24
N GLN A 8 -10.29 -11.73 -12.81
CA GLN A 8 -9.47 -12.86 -12.38
C GLN A 8 -9.03 -12.71 -10.93
N ILE A 9 -8.49 -11.54 -10.54
CA ILE A 9 -8.06 -11.25 -9.16
C ILE A 9 -9.25 -11.40 -8.20
N ALA A 10 -10.41 -10.83 -8.53
CA ALA A 10 -11.62 -11.00 -7.74
C ALA A 10 -12.03 -12.47 -7.60
N GLY A 11 -12.01 -13.24 -8.70
CA GLY A 11 -12.34 -14.66 -8.70
C GLY A 11 -11.37 -15.55 -7.90
N LEU A 12 -10.16 -15.06 -7.62
CA LEU A 12 -9.17 -15.74 -6.79
C LEU A 12 -9.35 -15.45 -5.29
N GLY A 13 -10.33 -14.65 -4.89
CA GLY A 13 -10.67 -14.38 -3.49
C GLY A 13 -9.88 -13.25 -2.82
N TYR A 14 -9.14 -12.45 -3.57
CA TYR A 14 -8.51 -11.24 -3.03
C TYR A 14 -9.58 -10.26 -2.55
N SER A 15 -9.31 -9.57 -1.44
CA SER A 15 -10.22 -8.58 -0.87
C SER A 15 -10.07 -7.20 -1.54
N THR A 16 -8.85 -6.83 -1.90
CA THR A 16 -8.51 -5.47 -2.34
C THR A 16 -7.60 -5.47 -3.56
N LEU A 17 -7.85 -4.55 -4.49
CA LEU A 17 -6.99 -4.25 -5.61
C LEU A 17 -6.34 -2.87 -5.42
N LEU A 18 -5.01 -2.87 -5.36
CA LEU A 18 -4.23 -1.65 -5.19
C LEU A 18 -3.53 -1.23 -6.48
N VAL A 19 -3.50 0.07 -6.74
CA VAL A 19 -2.82 0.65 -7.92
C VAL A 19 -1.79 1.69 -7.48
N ALA A 20 -0.53 1.49 -7.92
CA ALA A 20 0.55 2.42 -7.66
C ALA A 20 0.41 3.72 -8.47
N ASP A 21 1.04 4.81 -8.01
CA ASP A 21 1.06 6.12 -8.69
C ASP A 21 2.39 6.31 -9.44
N PHE A 22 2.44 5.81 -10.68
CA PHE A 22 3.59 5.98 -11.58
C PHE A 22 3.15 6.75 -12.83
N PRO A 23 3.13 8.10 -12.78
CA PRO A 23 2.69 8.92 -13.90
C PRO A 23 3.41 8.60 -15.20
N LEU A 24 2.64 8.52 -16.30
CA LEU A 24 3.10 8.27 -17.67
C LEU A 24 3.64 6.86 -17.96
N THR A 25 3.88 6.03 -16.94
CA THR A 25 4.33 4.64 -17.14
C THR A 25 3.18 3.64 -17.12
N GLN A 26 2.05 4.05 -16.57
CA GLN A 26 0.78 3.30 -16.53
C GLN A 26 -0.40 4.28 -16.63
N PRO A 27 -1.64 3.80 -16.87
CA PRO A 27 -2.83 4.63 -16.74
C PRO A 27 -2.98 5.17 -15.31
N ALA A 28 -3.58 6.36 -15.16
CA ALA A 28 -3.76 7.00 -13.87
C ALA A 28 -4.57 6.11 -12.89
N PRO A 29 -4.23 6.09 -11.59
CA PRO A 29 -4.89 5.24 -10.60
C PRO A 29 -6.41 5.41 -10.53
N ALA A 30 -6.90 6.64 -10.45
CA ALA A 30 -8.33 6.90 -10.26
C ALA A 30 -9.23 6.26 -11.33
N PRO A 31 -9.01 6.43 -12.65
CA PRO A 31 -9.83 5.76 -13.67
C PRO A 31 -9.65 4.23 -13.67
N MET A 32 -8.45 3.72 -13.30
CA MET A 32 -8.25 2.28 -13.16
C MET A 32 -9.09 1.71 -12.01
N LEU A 33 -9.07 2.36 -10.86
CA LEU A 33 -9.79 1.94 -9.65
C LEU A 33 -11.29 2.08 -9.80
N ALA A 34 -11.79 3.18 -10.36
CA ALA A 34 -13.21 3.35 -10.69
C ALA A 34 -13.70 2.24 -11.63
N THR A 35 -12.91 1.90 -12.65
CA THR A 35 -13.25 0.79 -13.56
C THR A 35 -13.27 -0.55 -12.83
N ALA A 36 -12.30 -0.83 -11.96
CA ALA A 36 -12.23 -2.08 -11.21
C ALA A 36 -13.44 -2.25 -10.29
N ALA A 37 -13.81 -1.20 -9.56
CA ALA A 37 -14.94 -1.21 -8.63
C ALA A 37 -16.31 -1.41 -9.31
N THR A 38 -16.44 -1.00 -10.59
CA THR A 38 -17.67 -1.27 -11.36
C THR A 38 -17.74 -2.69 -11.95
N LEU A 39 -16.62 -3.39 -12.01
CA LEU A 39 -16.52 -4.73 -12.58
C LEU A 39 -16.60 -5.85 -11.54
N THR A 40 -16.35 -5.53 -10.28
CA THR A 40 -16.21 -6.49 -9.18
C THR A 40 -16.60 -5.84 -7.84
N ASP A 41 -16.74 -6.66 -6.80
CA ASP A 41 -16.98 -6.21 -5.42
C ASP A 41 -15.69 -5.97 -4.61
N LEU A 42 -14.52 -5.99 -5.27
CA LEU A 42 -13.24 -5.69 -4.62
C LEU A 42 -13.27 -4.31 -3.94
N CYS A 43 -12.67 -4.23 -2.78
CA CYS A 43 -12.14 -2.95 -2.31
C CYS A 43 -11.04 -2.50 -3.27
N VAL A 44 -10.89 -1.20 -3.46
CA VAL A 44 -9.90 -0.62 -4.37
C VAL A 44 -9.14 0.49 -3.67
N GLY A 45 -7.86 0.63 -3.96
CA GLY A 45 -7.06 1.66 -3.29
C GLY A 45 -5.81 2.06 -4.05
N THR A 46 -5.22 3.16 -3.63
CA THR A 46 -3.93 3.61 -4.16
C THR A 46 -2.77 3.07 -3.32
N TRP A 47 -1.65 2.72 -3.97
CA TRP A 47 -0.48 2.15 -3.27
C TRP A 47 0.85 2.73 -3.77
N VAL A 48 1.15 3.96 -3.45
CA VAL A 48 0.38 5.01 -2.78
C VAL A 48 0.47 6.28 -3.62
N TYR A 49 -0.48 7.22 -3.52
CA TYR A 49 -0.32 8.55 -4.10
C TYR A 49 0.94 9.21 -3.55
N ALA A 50 1.74 9.81 -4.43
CA ALA A 50 2.90 10.60 -4.06
C ALA A 50 2.47 12.05 -3.81
N SER A 51 2.43 12.48 -2.55
CA SER A 51 1.91 13.80 -2.17
C SER A 51 2.56 14.98 -2.92
N PRO A 52 3.87 14.98 -3.29
CA PRO A 52 4.44 16.09 -4.02
C PRO A 52 4.05 16.19 -5.49
N LEU A 53 3.44 15.14 -6.05
CA LEU A 53 2.96 15.14 -7.45
C LEU A 53 1.59 15.79 -7.62
N ARG A 54 0.86 16.05 -6.54
CA ARG A 54 -0.55 16.45 -6.56
C ARG A 54 -0.84 17.55 -5.53
N PRO A 55 -1.63 18.57 -5.86
CA PRO A 55 -2.14 19.49 -4.86
C PRO A 55 -3.01 18.77 -3.82
N PRO A 56 -2.90 19.09 -2.52
CA PRO A 56 -3.69 18.45 -1.46
C PRO A 56 -5.20 18.43 -1.72
N TRP A 57 -5.76 19.56 -2.13
CA TRP A 57 -7.20 19.70 -2.41
C TRP A 57 -7.68 18.79 -3.55
N MET A 58 -6.83 18.58 -4.58
CA MET A 58 -7.17 17.74 -5.73
C MET A 58 -7.15 16.26 -5.32
N THR A 59 -6.16 15.84 -4.55
CA THR A 59 -6.06 14.48 -4.03
C THR A 59 -7.24 14.14 -3.11
N ALA A 60 -7.61 15.07 -2.22
CA ALA A 60 -8.75 14.90 -1.33
C ALA A 60 -10.08 14.79 -2.12
N TRP A 61 -10.29 15.65 -3.11
CA TRP A 61 -11.49 15.63 -3.96
C TRP A 61 -11.58 14.35 -4.78
N GLU A 62 -10.47 13.88 -5.37
CA GLU A 62 -10.42 12.63 -6.12
C GLU A 62 -10.71 11.41 -5.21
N ALA A 63 -10.11 11.38 -4.02
CA ALA A 63 -10.32 10.32 -3.04
C ALA A 63 -11.78 10.26 -2.55
N HIS A 64 -12.37 11.41 -2.21
CA HIS A 64 -13.78 11.51 -1.85
C HIS A 64 -14.68 11.03 -2.99
N SER A 65 -14.41 11.47 -4.22
CA SER A 65 -15.18 11.06 -5.41
C SER A 65 -15.12 9.54 -5.63
N LEU A 66 -13.93 8.93 -5.49
CA LEU A 66 -13.77 7.48 -5.56
C LEU A 66 -14.54 6.77 -4.44
N SER A 67 -14.48 7.28 -3.22
CA SER A 67 -15.24 6.72 -2.10
C SER A 67 -16.75 6.75 -2.34
N LEU A 68 -17.27 7.84 -2.92
CA LEU A 68 -18.68 7.95 -3.32
C LEU A 68 -19.05 6.94 -4.42
N LEU A 69 -18.25 6.90 -5.49
CA LEU A 69 -18.53 6.08 -6.68
C LEU A 69 -18.35 4.58 -6.43
N THR A 70 -17.68 4.19 -5.35
CA THR A 70 -17.43 2.79 -4.99
C THR A 70 -18.24 2.34 -3.78
N ASP A 71 -19.23 3.14 -3.33
CA ASP A 71 -20.04 2.85 -2.15
C ASP A 71 -19.18 2.59 -0.89
N GLY A 72 -18.09 3.36 -0.72
CA GLY A 72 -17.18 3.27 0.42
C GLY A 72 -16.11 2.18 0.31
N ARG A 73 -15.99 1.47 -0.82
CA ARG A 73 -14.97 0.44 -1.07
C ARG A 73 -13.62 0.99 -1.52
N PHE A 74 -13.38 2.29 -1.41
CA PHE A 74 -12.10 2.92 -1.74
C PHE A 74 -11.30 3.25 -0.48
N GLU A 75 -9.99 2.95 -0.50
CA GLU A 75 -9.00 3.40 0.48
C GLU A 75 -7.94 4.30 -0.17
N MET A 76 -7.61 5.42 0.47
CA MET A 76 -6.59 6.34 -0.02
C MET A 76 -5.22 6.00 0.56
N GLY A 77 -4.37 5.34 -0.20
CA GLY A 77 -2.95 5.23 0.13
C GLY A 77 -2.19 6.51 -0.27
N ILE A 78 -1.41 7.07 0.65
CA ILE A 78 -0.63 8.29 0.42
C ILE A 78 0.75 8.21 1.07
N GLY A 79 1.74 8.85 0.46
CA GLY A 79 3.12 8.89 0.98
C GLY A 79 3.89 10.12 0.49
N THR A 80 5.08 10.31 1.03
CA THR A 80 5.94 11.48 0.73
C THR A 80 6.68 11.39 -0.61
N GLY A 81 6.40 10.37 -1.41
CA GLY A 81 7.12 10.06 -2.64
C GLY A 81 8.28 9.08 -2.41
N ARG A 82 8.63 8.37 -3.48
CA ARG A 82 9.72 7.38 -3.52
C ARG A 82 11.09 8.05 -3.69
N GLY A 83 12.16 7.29 -3.58
CA GLY A 83 13.51 7.76 -3.94
C GLY A 83 13.54 8.29 -5.38
N GLY A 84 14.22 9.42 -5.59
CA GLY A 84 14.28 10.09 -6.89
C GLY A 84 13.07 10.96 -7.25
N ILE A 85 12.13 11.17 -6.33
CA ILE A 85 10.93 11.99 -6.58
C ILE A 85 11.28 13.43 -7.00
N GLU A 86 12.40 13.98 -6.54
CA GLU A 86 12.85 15.32 -6.90
C GLU A 86 13.22 15.43 -8.40
N ASP A 87 13.80 14.39 -8.98
CA ASP A 87 14.11 14.33 -10.41
C ASP A 87 12.81 14.23 -11.22
N GLU A 88 11.89 13.40 -10.76
CA GLU A 88 10.57 13.28 -11.37
C GLU A 88 9.78 14.60 -11.34
N LEU A 89 9.84 15.36 -10.25
CA LEU A 89 9.22 16.68 -10.15
C LEU A 89 9.82 17.66 -11.15
N ARG A 90 11.17 17.68 -11.28
CA ARG A 90 11.86 18.52 -12.28
C ARG A 90 11.44 18.19 -13.70
N ASP A 91 11.43 16.91 -14.05
CA ASP A 91 11.06 16.45 -15.38
C ASP A 91 9.63 16.82 -15.77
N LYS A 92 8.75 16.91 -14.78
CA LYS A 92 7.35 17.32 -14.96
C LYS A 92 7.11 18.83 -14.82
N GLY A 93 8.16 19.63 -14.56
CA GLY A 93 8.02 21.06 -14.32
C GLY A 93 7.27 21.41 -13.03
N LEU A 94 7.25 20.51 -12.07
CA LEU A 94 6.62 20.71 -10.77
C LEU A 94 7.62 21.30 -9.74
N PRO A 95 7.14 22.07 -8.76
CA PRO A 95 8.02 22.61 -7.73
C PRO A 95 8.62 21.51 -6.86
N ILE A 96 9.88 21.68 -6.47
CA ILE A 96 10.51 20.79 -5.50
C ILE A 96 9.96 21.09 -4.13
N VAL A 97 9.30 20.12 -3.53
CA VAL A 97 8.69 20.20 -2.19
C VAL A 97 9.63 19.61 -1.15
N ALA A 98 9.96 20.38 -0.12
CA ALA A 98 10.84 19.92 0.98
C ALA A 98 10.19 18.78 1.77
N PRO A 99 10.98 17.84 2.35
CA PRO A 99 10.42 16.68 3.07
C PRO A 99 9.41 17.01 4.16
N GLY A 100 9.62 18.12 4.90
CA GLY A 100 8.68 18.58 5.92
C GLY A 100 7.35 19.08 5.33
N GLU A 101 7.40 19.77 4.20
CA GLU A 101 6.20 20.24 3.48
C GLU A 101 5.41 19.09 2.90
N ARG A 102 6.07 18.01 2.46
CA ARG A 102 5.38 16.79 1.97
C ARG A 102 4.50 16.17 3.06
N LEU A 103 4.96 16.19 4.32
CA LEU A 103 4.14 15.72 5.45
C LEU A 103 2.99 16.68 5.76
N ALA A 104 3.21 18.00 5.66
CA ALA A 104 2.16 18.98 5.79
C ALA A 104 1.10 18.83 4.70
N HIS A 105 1.51 18.57 3.45
CA HIS A 105 0.60 18.27 2.35
C HIS A 105 -0.24 17.00 2.58
N ILE A 106 0.35 15.94 3.17
CA ILE A 106 -0.40 14.73 3.54
C ILE A 106 -1.46 15.08 4.59
N ARG A 107 -1.09 15.81 5.65
CA ARG A 107 -2.05 16.24 6.68
C ARG A 107 -3.17 17.06 6.07
N GLU A 108 -2.85 18.09 5.29
CA GLU A 108 -3.85 18.92 4.60
C GLU A 108 -4.75 18.09 3.71
N THR A 109 -4.21 17.10 2.98
CA THR A 109 -5.02 16.20 2.14
C THR A 109 -6.04 15.44 2.98
N VAL A 110 -5.61 14.86 4.09
CA VAL A 110 -6.49 14.08 4.98
C VAL A 110 -7.53 14.97 5.65
N ASP A 111 -7.15 16.15 6.14
CA ASP A 111 -8.08 17.09 6.76
C ASP A 111 -9.19 17.52 5.77
N ARG A 112 -8.81 17.89 4.53
CA ARG A 112 -9.77 18.20 3.47
C ARG A 112 -10.64 17.00 3.07
N LEU A 113 -10.07 15.80 3.06
CA LEU A 113 -10.84 14.57 2.79
C LEU A 113 -11.90 14.37 3.88
N ARG A 114 -11.56 14.56 5.15
CA ARG A 114 -12.50 14.46 6.27
C ARG A 114 -13.60 15.53 6.21
N GLU A 115 -13.27 16.77 5.77
CA GLU A 115 -14.25 17.83 5.51
C GLU A 115 -15.23 17.44 4.42
N LEU A 116 -14.73 16.87 3.29
CA LEU A 116 -15.57 16.42 2.18
C LEU A 116 -16.43 15.21 2.54
N ASP A 117 -15.89 14.27 3.28
CA ASP A 117 -16.61 13.07 3.73
C ASP A 117 -17.75 13.41 4.71
N GLY A 118 -17.60 14.47 5.49
CA GLY A 118 -18.59 14.87 6.49
C GLY A 118 -18.77 13.81 7.60
N PRO A 119 -19.88 13.88 8.33
CA PRO A 119 -20.11 12.98 9.49
C PRO A 119 -20.51 11.55 9.08
N ASP A 120 -21.05 11.37 7.88
CA ASP A 120 -21.68 10.09 7.48
C ASP A 120 -20.74 9.17 6.70
N ARG A 121 -19.51 9.62 6.40
CA ARG A 121 -18.53 8.86 5.63
C ARG A 121 -17.13 8.99 6.25
N ARG A 122 -16.37 7.94 6.16
CA ARG A 122 -14.95 7.94 6.50
C ARG A 122 -14.18 7.11 5.48
N THR A 123 -13.56 7.77 4.52
CA THR A 123 -12.66 7.12 3.57
C THR A 123 -11.39 6.65 4.30
N PRO A 124 -11.07 5.34 4.30
CA PRO A 124 -9.86 4.84 4.95
C PRO A 124 -8.60 5.45 4.34
N VAL A 125 -7.60 5.71 5.19
CA VAL A 125 -6.31 6.30 4.79
C VAL A 125 -5.18 5.34 5.14
N ALA A 126 -4.45 4.88 4.12
CA ALA A 126 -3.21 4.13 4.28
C ALA A 126 -2.00 5.05 4.11
N MET A 127 -1.02 5.01 5.01
CA MET A 127 0.19 5.82 4.89
C MET A 127 1.45 4.96 4.71
N ALA A 128 2.25 5.29 3.67
CA ALA A 128 3.60 4.76 3.53
C ALA A 128 4.59 5.66 4.30
N VAL A 129 5.23 5.11 5.32
CA VAL A 129 6.04 5.87 6.28
C VAL A 129 7.46 5.33 6.42
N TYR A 130 8.44 6.24 6.57
CA TYR A 130 9.83 5.87 6.78
C TYR A 130 10.42 6.48 8.07
N GLY A 131 10.52 7.78 8.13
CA GLY A 131 11.17 8.50 9.23
C GLY A 131 10.25 8.74 10.44
N PRO A 132 10.80 9.13 11.60
CA PRO A 132 10.04 9.28 12.84
C PRO A 132 8.89 10.31 12.74
N LYS A 133 9.09 11.41 12.01
CA LYS A 133 8.03 12.41 11.81
C LYS A 133 6.86 11.88 10.98
N ALA A 134 7.15 11.06 9.95
CA ALA A 134 6.10 10.42 9.14
C ALA A 134 5.34 9.38 9.97
N ARG A 135 6.04 8.61 10.81
CA ARG A 135 5.42 7.65 11.71
C ARG A 135 4.53 8.31 12.76
N ALA A 136 5.00 9.41 13.38
CA ALA A 136 4.19 10.18 14.30
C ALA A 136 2.91 10.72 13.64
N LEU A 137 3.02 11.27 12.43
CA LEU A 137 1.85 11.71 11.67
C LEU A 137 0.90 10.54 11.37
N ALA A 138 1.41 9.40 10.93
CA ALA A 138 0.58 8.24 10.62
C ALA A 138 -0.17 7.70 11.84
N ALA A 139 0.46 7.69 13.02
CA ALA A 139 -0.21 7.30 14.27
C ALA A 139 -1.42 8.17 14.63
N GLU A 140 -1.46 9.42 14.12
CA GLU A 140 -2.57 10.35 14.37
C GLU A 140 -3.70 10.23 13.33
N ILE A 141 -3.37 10.00 12.05
CA ILE A 141 -4.34 10.22 10.96
C ILE A 141 -4.57 8.99 10.07
N ALA A 142 -3.73 7.94 10.12
CA ALA A 142 -3.85 6.78 9.26
C ALA A 142 -4.69 5.67 9.89
N ASP A 143 -5.47 5.00 9.04
CA ASP A 143 -6.18 3.77 9.38
C ASP A 143 -5.30 2.53 9.11
N THR A 144 -4.36 2.64 8.14
CA THR A 144 -3.37 1.60 7.79
C THR A 144 -1.98 2.21 7.63
N VAL A 145 -0.94 1.50 8.07
CA VAL A 145 0.46 1.94 7.93
C VAL A 145 1.30 0.88 7.22
N THR A 146 2.10 1.30 6.26
CA THR A 146 3.08 0.44 5.58
C THR A 146 4.48 1.06 5.60
N PHE A 147 5.50 0.21 5.49
CA PHE A 147 6.90 0.60 5.56
C PHE A 147 7.68 0.12 4.34
N PRO A 148 8.61 0.92 3.79
CA PRO A 148 9.58 0.46 2.79
C PRO A 148 10.67 -0.36 3.51
N LEU A 149 10.38 -1.62 3.78
CA LEU A 149 11.23 -2.47 4.62
C LEU A 149 12.54 -2.88 3.92
N GLY A 150 12.50 -3.14 2.60
CA GLY A 150 13.67 -3.59 1.87
C GLY A 150 14.23 -4.91 2.45
N ASP A 151 15.50 -4.91 2.77
CA ASP A 151 16.26 -6.02 3.34
C ASP A 151 16.37 -6.00 4.87
N LYS A 152 15.57 -5.16 5.55
CA LYS A 152 15.61 -5.05 7.02
C LYS A 152 15.29 -6.39 7.66
N PRO A 153 16.17 -6.88 8.56
CA PRO A 153 15.94 -8.13 9.28
C PRO A 153 14.73 -8.01 10.22
N ARG A 154 14.06 -9.13 10.45
CA ARG A 154 12.86 -9.27 11.29
C ARG A 154 12.91 -8.46 12.58
N ASN A 155 13.97 -8.61 13.38
CA ASN A 155 14.11 -7.94 14.66
C ASN A 155 14.14 -6.40 14.59
N GLN A 156 14.54 -5.83 13.45
CA GLN A 156 14.44 -4.39 13.21
C GLN A 156 13.02 -3.97 12.86
N VAL A 157 12.33 -4.81 12.08
CA VAL A 157 10.93 -4.55 11.71
C VAL A 157 10.02 -4.63 12.92
N GLU A 158 10.17 -5.62 13.79
CA GLU A 158 9.41 -5.73 15.05
C GLU A 158 9.59 -4.50 15.96
N ARG A 159 10.78 -3.89 15.97
CA ARG A 159 11.00 -2.64 16.69
C ARG A 159 10.26 -1.46 16.05
N LEU A 160 10.19 -1.41 14.72
CA LEU A 160 9.48 -0.35 13.99
C LEU A 160 7.96 -0.46 14.18
N THR A 161 7.42 -1.67 14.17
CA THR A 161 5.97 -1.90 14.28
C THR A 161 5.44 -1.73 15.69
N ARG A 162 6.30 -1.89 16.71
CA ARG A 162 5.88 -1.86 18.13
C ARG A 162 5.15 -0.60 18.54
N GLU A 163 5.54 0.56 17.99
CA GLU A 163 4.90 1.85 18.32
C GLU A 163 3.44 1.95 17.83
N PHE A 164 3.06 1.12 16.84
CA PHE A 164 1.70 1.08 16.28
C PHE A 164 0.85 -0.06 16.84
N ARG A 165 1.44 -1.01 17.55
CA ARG A 165 0.74 -2.18 18.12
C ARG A 165 0.06 -1.80 19.43
N THR A 166 -1.00 -1.00 19.33
CA THR A 166 -1.85 -0.57 20.43
C THR A 166 -3.30 -0.97 20.14
N ASP A 167 -4.16 -1.03 21.13
CA ASP A 167 -5.57 -1.45 20.98
C ASP A 167 -6.34 -0.64 19.93
N ASN A 168 -5.97 0.63 19.73
CA ASN A 168 -6.58 1.53 18.75
C ASN A 168 -5.57 1.99 17.68
N GLY A 169 -4.47 1.25 17.48
CA GLY A 169 -3.47 1.57 16.47
C GLY A 169 -3.96 1.28 15.05
N PRO A 170 -3.30 1.87 14.05
CA PRO A 170 -3.59 1.56 12.65
C PRO A 170 -3.27 0.11 12.31
N GLU A 171 -3.98 -0.44 11.33
CA GLU A 171 -3.63 -1.73 10.74
C GLU A 171 -2.22 -1.68 10.10
N LEU A 172 -1.47 -2.77 10.22
CA LEU A 172 -0.12 -2.84 9.64
C LEU A 172 -0.14 -3.64 8.34
N ALA A 173 0.29 -2.97 7.25
CA ALA A 173 0.37 -3.57 5.93
C ALA A 173 1.81 -3.91 5.55
N LEU A 174 2.01 -5.12 5.04
CA LEU A 174 3.29 -5.64 4.58
C LEU A 174 3.27 -5.85 3.06
N ALA A 175 4.11 -5.09 2.34
CA ALA A 175 4.38 -5.37 0.94
C ALA A 175 5.38 -6.52 0.80
N VAL A 176 5.00 -7.54 0.03
CA VAL A 176 5.82 -8.73 -0.24
C VAL A 176 6.16 -8.77 -1.73
N PRO A 177 7.29 -8.19 -2.12
CA PRO A 177 7.75 -8.17 -3.51
C PRO A 177 8.37 -9.48 -3.99
N VAL A 178 8.63 -10.45 -3.10
CA VAL A 178 9.32 -11.70 -3.45
C VAL A 178 8.58 -12.91 -2.91
N ILE A 179 8.33 -13.91 -3.79
CA ILE A 179 7.80 -15.22 -3.42
C ILE A 179 8.73 -16.29 -3.99
N GLY A 180 9.33 -17.12 -3.11
CA GLY A 180 10.39 -18.05 -3.49
C GLY A 180 11.60 -17.29 -4.07
N ASP A 181 11.95 -17.60 -5.32
CA ASP A 181 13.02 -16.93 -6.06
C ASP A 181 12.50 -15.91 -7.10
N THR A 182 11.19 -15.69 -7.14
CA THR A 182 10.56 -14.78 -8.08
C THR A 182 10.37 -13.41 -7.48
N VAL A 183 10.76 -12.37 -8.21
CA VAL A 183 10.64 -10.96 -7.83
C VAL A 183 9.51 -10.31 -8.64
N ALA A 184 8.60 -9.60 -7.99
CA ALA A 184 7.60 -8.77 -8.65
C ALA A 184 8.27 -7.49 -9.19
N PRO A 185 8.35 -7.27 -10.51
CA PRO A 185 9.21 -6.24 -11.11
C PRO A 185 8.77 -4.80 -10.77
N HIS A 186 7.50 -4.60 -10.41
CA HIS A 186 6.95 -3.29 -10.07
C HIS A 186 6.94 -2.99 -8.57
N MET A 187 7.34 -3.96 -7.73
CA MET A 187 7.35 -3.84 -6.26
C MET A 187 8.75 -3.84 -5.66
N ALA A 188 9.76 -4.22 -6.43
CA ALA A 188 11.13 -4.35 -5.96
C ALA A 188 12.12 -3.65 -6.90
N HIS A 189 13.26 -3.29 -6.35
CA HIS A 189 14.38 -2.78 -7.14
C HIS A 189 14.92 -3.89 -8.07
N PRO A 190 15.35 -3.58 -9.32
CA PRO A 190 15.90 -4.59 -10.23
C PRO A 190 17.07 -5.41 -9.69
N ALA A 191 17.83 -4.84 -8.73
CA ALA A 191 18.94 -5.53 -8.06
C ALA A 191 18.51 -6.31 -6.80
N THR A 192 17.21 -6.54 -6.57
CA THR A 192 16.72 -7.32 -5.43
C THR A 192 17.17 -8.78 -5.57
N ASP A 193 17.89 -9.27 -4.57
CA ASP A 193 18.36 -10.65 -4.49
C ASP A 193 17.53 -11.45 -3.47
N PRO A 194 16.68 -12.41 -3.91
CA PRO A 194 15.89 -13.24 -3.01
C PRO A 194 16.72 -14.03 -2.00
N ALA A 195 17.93 -14.50 -2.38
CA ALA A 195 18.78 -15.25 -1.49
C ALA A 195 19.33 -14.38 -0.35
N ALA A 196 19.73 -13.14 -0.68
CA ALA A 196 20.18 -12.17 0.32
C ALA A 196 19.04 -11.79 1.29
N LEU A 197 17.82 -11.61 0.80
CA LEU A 197 16.65 -11.33 1.65
C LEU A 197 16.37 -12.48 2.63
N ARG A 198 16.41 -13.72 2.16
CA ARG A 198 16.25 -14.90 3.05
C ARG A 198 17.38 -15.00 4.08
N ALA A 199 18.63 -14.78 3.67
CA ALA A 199 19.77 -14.79 4.58
C ALA A 199 19.69 -13.70 5.67
N ALA A 200 19.06 -12.56 5.35
CA ALA A 200 18.82 -11.47 6.28
C ALA A 200 17.58 -11.69 7.17
N ASP A 201 16.81 -12.77 7.00
CA ASP A 201 15.49 -12.98 7.60
C ASP A 201 14.56 -11.78 7.36
N ALA A 202 14.56 -11.27 6.12
CA ALA A 202 13.74 -10.11 5.73
C ALA A 202 12.27 -10.50 5.56
N LEU A 203 11.34 -9.65 6.04
CA LEU A 203 9.90 -9.90 5.92
C LEU A 203 9.34 -9.61 4.51
N THR A 204 10.15 -9.14 3.58
CA THR A 204 9.77 -8.84 2.19
C THR A 204 9.83 -10.04 1.26
N VAL A 205 10.19 -11.22 1.76
CA VAL A 205 10.19 -12.48 1.02
C VAL A 205 9.35 -13.53 1.71
N LEU A 206 8.50 -14.23 0.94
CA LEU A 206 7.72 -15.39 1.41
C LEU A 206 8.22 -16.69 0.77
N PRO A 207 8.06 -17.84 1.43
CA PRO A 207 8.25 -19.14 0.81
C PRO A 207 7.36 -19.33 -0.41
N ASP A 208 7.79 -20.19 -1.34
CA ASP A 208 6.99 -20.56 -2.50
C ASP A 208 5.90 -21.59 -2.17
N ASP A 209 6.21 -22.49 -1.23
CA ASP A 209 5.24 -23.48 -0.75
C ASP A 209 4.09 -22.78 -0.03
N PRO A 210 2.82 -23.02 -0.43
CA PRO A 210 1.67 -22.33 0.16
C PRO A 210 1.50 -22.58 1.65
N ALA A 211 1.77 -23.80 2.15
CA ALA A 211 1.63 -24.11 3.57
C ALA A 211 2.69 -23.34 4.39
N ALA A 212 3.94 -23.35 3.95
CA ALA A 212 5.00 -22.57 4.58
C ALA A 212 4.76 -21.05 4.50
N ALA A 213 4.14 -20.55 3.42
CA ALA A 213 3.77 -19.15 3.30
C ALA A 213 2.64 -18.77 4.27
N ILE A 214 1.64 -19.63 4.48
CA ILE A 214 0.56 -19.45 5.47
C ILE A 214 1.15 -19.37 6.88
N ASP A 215 1.97 -20.33 7.28
CA ASP A 215 2.62 -20.37 8.59
C ASP A 215 3.45 -19.10 8.83
N GLU A 216 4.20 -18.67 7.80
CA GLU A 216 5.03 -17.48 7.90
C GLU A 216 4.20 -16.18 8.01
N ILE A 217 3.08 -16.06 7.30
CA ILE A 217 2.19 -14.90 7.42
C ILE A 217 1.55 -14.86 8.81
N GLN A 218 1.07 -15.98 9.34
CA GLN A 218 0.54 -16.07 10.69
C GLN A 218 1.59 -15.66 11.73
N ARG A 219 2.83 -16.16 11.59
CA ARG A 219 3.95 -15.77 12.45
C ARG A 219 4.20 -14.25 12.39
N ARG A 220 4.18 -13.62 11.18
CA ARG A 220 4.34 -12.16 11.04
C ARG A 220 3.23 -11.37 11.69
N ARG A 221 2.02 -11.90 11.66
CA ARG A 221 0.87 -11.29 12.35
C ARG A 221 1.07 -11.31 13.87
N GLU A 222 1.49 -12.44 14.43
CA GLU A 222 1.74 -12.60 15.87
C GLU A 222 2.93 -11.78 16.36
N GLU A 223 4.07 -11.88 15.69
CA GLU A 223 5.34 -11.28 16.13
C GLU A 223 5.42 -9.77 15.81
N ALA A 224 5.00 -9.37 14.61
CA ALA A 224 5.15 -8.01 14.10
C ALA A 224 3.84 -7.24 13.89
N GLY A 225 2.68 -7.90 13.97
CA GLY A 225 1.35 -7.28 13.90
C GLY A 225 0.84 -7.04 12.46
N PHE A 226 1.47 -7.60 11.43
CA PHE A 226 1.02 -7.43 10.05
C PHE A 226 -0.23 -8.27 9.76
N SER A 227 -1.35 -7.59 9.48
CA SER A 227 -2.64 -8.21 9.13
C SER A 227 -3.03 -7.97 7.66
N TYR A 228 -2.45 -6.96 7.00
CA TYR A 228 -2.73 -6.62 5.62
C TYR A 228 -1.52 -7.00 4.73
N ILE A 229 -1.64 -8.06 3.95
CA ILE A 229 -0.54 -8.55 3.08
C ILE A 229 -0.78 -8.08 1.64
N VAL A 230 0.21 -7.38 1.07
CA VAL A 230 0.17 -6.87 -0.31
C VAL A 230 1.19 -7.61 -1.16
N VAL A 231 0.71 -8.27 -2.21
CA VAL A 231 1.56 -8.99 -3.18
C VAL A 231 1.43 -8.40 -4.58
N GLY A 232 2.45 -8.59 -5.41
CA GLY A 232 2.40 -8.17 -6.80
C GLY A 232 1.32 -8.93 -7.58
N ALA A 233 0.63 -8.25 -8.49
CA ALA A 233 -0.38 -8.87 -9.33
C ALA A 233 0.18 -10.07 -10.14
N ASP A 234 1.49 -10.12 -10.41
CA ASP A 234 2.15 -11.24 -11.07
C ASP A 234 2.06 -12.55 -10.27
N PHE A 235 1.87 -12.44 -8.95
CA PHE A 235 1.71 -13.59 -8.06
C PHE A 235 0.25 -14.02 -7.85
N ALA A 236 -0.73 -13.34 -8.44
CA ALA A 236 -2.14 -13.53 -8.07
C ALA A 236 -2.61 -14.99 -8.16
N GLU A 237 -2.27 -15.73 -9.21
CA GLU A 237 -2.63 -17.14 -9.36
C GLU A 237 -1.85 -18.05 -8.41
N ARG A 238 -0.54 -17.82 -8.32
CA ARG A 238 0.38 -18.61 -7.50
C ARG A 238 0.04 -18.49 -6.01
N PHE A 239 -0.39 -17.31 -5.58
CA PHE A 239 -0.72 -17.01 -4.19
C PHE A 239 -2.17 -17.30 -3.81
N ALA A 240 -3.03 -17.67 -4.76
CA ALA A 240 -4.45 -17.93 -4.52
C ALA A 240 -4.73 -18.99 -3.43
N PRO A 241 -3.95 -20.09 -3.27
CA PRO A 241 -4.17 -21.03 -2.16
C PRO A 241 -3.95 -20.39 -0.78
N VAL A 242 -3.02 -19.45 -0.66
CA VAL A 242 -2.75 -18.71 0.58
C VAL A 242 -3.90 -17.75 0.87
N VAL A 243 -4.39 -17.05 -0.15
CA VAL A 243 -5.57 -16.18 -0.05
C VAL A 243 -6.79 -16.97 0.42
N ALA A 244 -7.07 -18.13 -0.19
CA ALA A 244 -8.19 -18.99 0.19
C ALA A 244 -8.13 -19.46 1.66
N ALA A 245 -6.93 -19.59 2.22
CA ALA A 245 -6.74 -20.02 3.61
C ALA A 245 -6.82 -18.86 4.62
N LEU A 246 -6.41 -17.64 4.23
CA LEU A 246 -6.19 -16.54 5.18
C LEU A 246 -7.09 -15.32 4.94
N ALA A 247 -7.78 -15.19 3.79
CA ALA A 247 -8.63 -14.03 3.55
C ALA A 247 -9.79 -13.96 4.55
N GLY A 248 -9.92 -12.83 5.26
CA GLY A 248 -10.98 -12.59 6.24
C GLY A 248 -10.77 -13.25 7.61
N THR A 249 -9.52 -13.73 7.90
CA THR A 249 -9.18 -14.33 9.22
C THR A 249 -8.48 -13.34 10.13
#